data_40fdad697367d55019aee3619a4dc5ad
#
_entry.id   40fdad697367d55019aee3619a4dc5ad
#
_cell.length_a   1.000
_cell.length_b   1.000
_cell.length_c   1.000
_cell.angle_alpha   90.00
_cell.angle_beta   90.00
_cell.angle_gamma   90.00
#
_symmetry.space_group_name_H-M   'P 1'
#
loop_
_entity.id
_entity.type
_entity.pdbx_description
1 polymer ?
#
loop_
_entity_poly.entity_id
_entity_poly.type
_entity_poly.pdbx_seq_one_letter_code
_entity_poly.pdbx_strand_id
1 'polypeptide(L)'
;MRSSRHGRSNERSIMKAVFLVGIVLVVSFLIFFNIGKLSSTAAERVRDVSQSAVQQQDKRPFTQPAQQKQSDGKPKGKVVYLTFDDGPSSLTGQFLDVLQEYNVKATFFMQGSNLKNTGYQDNVKRAVEEGHYVGAHSMTHDAIKLYDNKQFVPEMLETLHLIRNITGTNPKLTRPPYGSAPGLKEEQIRDQIADAGIKIWDWTIDSYDWKLKDNPNKIVENVKEQTTEDLEVVLMHEKPQTLQVLPEIIEFYKEKGYEFAVYRDEEHFRLNFQKDNRL
;
A
#
# COMPACT_ATOMS: atom_id res chain seq x y z
N MET A 1 -42.00 -82.61 26.95
CA MET A 1 -40.58 -82.32 26.97
C MET A 1 -40.17 -81.69 25.66
N ARG A 2 -40.10 -80.37 25.56
CA ARG A 2 -39.52 -79.64 24.47
C ARG A 2 -38.94 -78.37 25.10
N SER A 3 -37.67 -78.27 25.29
CA SER A 3 -36.98 -77.13 25.77
C SER A 3 -35.60 -77.01 25.15
N SER A 4 -35.22 -75.75 24.84
CA SER A 4 -33.86 -75.23 24.69
C SER A 4 -33.05 -75.63 23.46
N ARG A 5 -33.34 -74.97 22.32
CA ARG A 5 -32.35 -74.84 21.25
C ARG A 5 -32.30 -73.44 20.60
N HIS A 6 -33.01 -72.45 21.15
CA HIS A 6 -33.10 -71.11 20.51
C HIS A 6 -32.12 -70.07 21.04
N GLY A 7 -31.44 -70.27 22.18
CA GLY A 7 -30.59 -69.23 22.81
C GLY A 7 -29.16 -69.11 22.25
N ARG A 8 -28.57 -70.11 21.66
CA ARG A 8 -27.13 -70.10 21.27
C ARG A 8 -26.82 -69.47 19.91
N SER A 9 -27.81 -69.28 19.03
CA SER A 9 -27.57 -68.65 17.71
C SER A 9 -27.54 -67.14 17.78
N ASN A 10 -28.29 -66.50 18.64
CA ASN A 10 -28.37 -65.06 18.79
C ASN A 10 -27.09 -64.49 19.43
N GLU A 11 -26.54 -65.15 20.45
CA GLU A 11 -25.32 -64.64 21.12
C GLU A 11 -24.10 -64.61 20.20
N ARG A 12 -23.95 -65.66 19.31
CA ARG A 12 -22.88 -65.65 18.33
C ARG A 12 -23.02 -64.61 17.23
N SER A 13 -24.26 -64.27 16.87
CA SER A 13 -24.54 -63.19 15.92
C SER A 13 -24.24 -61.81 16.51
N ILE A 14 -24.62 -61.58 17.78
CA ILE A 14 -24.34 -60.32 18.49
C ILE A 14 -22.84 -60.14 18.72
N MET A 15 -22.10 -61.19 19.12
CA MET A 15 -20.65 -61.11 19.29
C MET A 15 -19.92 -60.81 17.98
N LYS A 16 -20.37 -61.38 16.85
CA LYS A 16 -19.79 -61.07 15.53
C LYS A 16 -20.07 -59.61 15.12
N ALA A 17 -21.27 -59.11 15.41
CA ALA A 17 -21.63 -57.70 15.13
C ALA A 17 -20.81 -56.72 15.99
N VAL A 18 -20.63 -56.97 17.28
CA VAL A 18 -19.81 -56.14 18.18
C VAL A 18 -18.33 -56.19 17.76
N PHE A 19 -17.81 -57.34 17.32
CA PHE A 19 -16.43 -57.47 16.85
C PHE A 19 -16.22 -56.69 15.53
N LEU A 20 -17.19 -56.75 14.61
CA LEU A 20 -17.14 -55.97 13.34
C LEU A 20 -17.18 -54.46 13.56
N VAL A 21 -18.03 -53.99 14.46
CA VAL A 21 -18.13 -52.56 14.84
C VAL A 21 -16.83 -52.08 15.49
N GLY A 22 -16.23 -52.90 16.36
CA GLY A 22 -14.93 -52.62 16.99
C GLY A 22 -13.81 -52.48 15.96
N ILE A 23 -13.74 -53.35 14.97
CA ILE A 23 -12.73 -53.26 13.88
C ILE A 23 -12.94 -52.01 13.03
N VAL A 24 -14.19 -51.68 12.68
CA VAL A 24 -14.50 -50.46 11.91
C VAL A 24 -14.08 -49.19 12.68
N LEU A 25 -14.33 -49.13 13.98
CA LEU A 25 -13.92 -47.98 14.82
C LEU A 25 -12.40 -47.84 14.93
N VAL A 26 -11.67 -48.97 15.09
CA VAL A 26 -10.18 -48.97 15.13
C VAL A 26 -9.61 -48.54 13.80
N VAL A 27 -10.13 -49.05 12.68
CA VAL A 27 -9.66 -48.66 11.34
C VAL A 27 -9.97 -47.20 11.07
N SER A 28 -11.13 -46.68 11.44
CA SER A 28 -11.50 -45.28 11.33
C SER A 28 -10.58 -44.38 12.17
N PHE A 29 -10.25 -44.81 13.40
CA PHE A 29 -9.34 -44.09 14.28
C PHE A 29 -7.91 -44.06 13.71
N LEU A 30 -7.42 -45.17 13.16
CA LEU A 30 -6.11 -45.24 12.52
C LEU A 30 -6.03 -44.37 11.24
N ILE A 31 -7.10 -44.34 10.45
CA ILE A 31 -7.20 -43.45 9.27
C ILE A 31 -7.21 -41.97 9.70
N PHE A 32 -8.00 -41.62 10.71
CA PHE A 32 -8.04 -40.25 11.24
C PHE A 32 -6.69 -39.80 11.81
N PHE A 33 -6.02 -40.71 12.54
CA PHE A 33 -4.71 -40.44 13.13
C PHE A 33 -3.60 -40.27 12.08
N ASN A 34 -3.66 -41.03 10.99
CA ASN A 34 -2.71 -40.91 9.86
C ASN A 34 -3.00 -39.66 9.01
N ILE A 35 -4.27 -39.29 8.79
CA ILE A 35 -4.64 -38.04 8.10
C ILE A 35 -4.20 -36.83 8.94
N GLY A 36 -4.37 -36.88 10.28
CA GLY A 36 -3.87 -35.85 11.18
C GLY A 36 -2.35 -35.69 11.14
N LYS A 37 -1.59 -36.77 11.06
CA LYS A 37 -0.12 -36.72 10.91
C LYS A 37 0.32 -36.20 9.53
N LEU A 38 -0.36 -36.57 8.44
CA LEU A 38 -0.07 -36.01 7.11
C LEU A 38 -0.37 -34.53 7.04
N SER A 39 -1.46 -34.09 7.67
CA SER A 39 -1.86 -32.67 7.71
C SER A 39 -0.87 -31.83 8.53
N SER A 40 -0.36 -32.35 9.67
CA SER A 40 0.62 -31.63 10.50
C SER A 40 1.99 -31.52 9.80
N THR A 41 2.46 -32.57 9.12
CA THR A 41 3.73 -32.50 8.37
C THR A 41 3.66 -31.64 7.13
N ALA A 42 2.51 -31.53 6.49
CA ALA A 42 2.31 -30.61 5.37
C ALA A 42 2.29 -29.15 5.85
N ALA A 43 1.62 -28.87 6.97
CA ALA A 43 1.57 -27.51 7.57
C ALA A 43 2.95 -27.09 8.13
N GLU A 44 3.72 -28.02 8.71
CA GLU A 44 5.10 -27.75 9.14
C GLU A 44 6.05 -27.51 7.97
N ARG A 45 5.96 -28.26 6.89
CA ARG A 45 6.76 -28.04 5.68
C ARG A 45 6.44 -26.70 5.01
N VAL A 46 5.16 -26.31 4.96
CA VAL A 46 4.77 -25.00 4.41
C VAL A 46 5.26 -23.86 5.30
N ARG A 47 5.25 -24.03 6.64
CA ARG A 47 5.82 -23.04 7.57
C ARG A 47 7.34 -22.96 7.47
N ASP A 48 8.03 -24.08 7.32
CA ASP A 48 9.49 -24.14 7.22
C ASP A 48 9.97 -23.52 5.89
N VAL A 49 9.27 -23.76 4.79
CA VAL A 49 9.55 -23.12 3.49
C VAL A 49 9.24 -21.63 3.53
N SER A 50 8.15 -21.22 4.19
CA SER A 50 7.81 -19.80 4.36
C SER A 50 8.81 -19.07 5.28
N GLN A 51 9.25 -19.72 6.38
CA GLN A 51 10.24 -19.13 7.28
C GLN A 51 11.65 -19.12 6.64
N SER A 52 12.02 -20.10 5.84
CA SER A 52 13.30 -20.11 5.11
C SER A 52 13.32 -19.09 3.98
N ALA A 53 12.20 -18.82 3.32
CA ALA A 53 12.08 -17.78 2.30
C ALA A 53 12.12 -16.36 2.92
N VAL A 54 11.51 -16.19 4.10
CA VAL A 54 11.53 -14.90 4.83
C VAL A 54 12.91 -14.62 5.44
N GLN A 55 13.72 -15.62 5.79
CA GLN A 55 15.05 -15.42 6.37
C GLN A 55 16.15 -15.14 5.35
N GLN A 56 15.92 -15.31 4.05
CA GLN A 56 16.85 -14.98 2.98
C GLN A 56 16.48 -13.71 2.19
N GLN A 57 15.51 -12.93 2.63
CA GLN A 57 15.32 -11.59 2.11
C GLN A 57 16.55 -10.75 2.51
N ASP A 58 17.38 -10.53 1.52
CA ASP A 58 18.57 -9.71 1.54
C ASP A 58 18.26 -8.33 2.18
N LYS A 59 18.70 -8.15 3.43
CA LYS A 59 18.56 -6.89 4.18
C LYS A 59 19.47 -5.79 3.62
N ARG A 60 19.72 -5.75 2.31
CA ARG A 60 20.41 -4.61 1.71
C ARG A 60 19.53 -3.37 1.82
N PRO A 61 20.03 -2.25 2.33
CA PRO A 61 19.29 -0.99 2.32
C PRO A 61 18.86 -0.69 0.88
N PHE A 62 17.60 -0.28 0.70
CA PHE A 62 17.13 0.23 -0.59
C PHE A 62 18.02 1.42 -0.98
N THR A 63 18.95 1.19 -1.89
CA THR A 63 19.73 2.26 -2.48
C THR A 63 19.12 2.51 -3.86
N GLN A 64 18.37 3.58 -3.97
CA GLN A 64 17.87 4.00 -5.28
C GLN A 64 19.08 4.28 -6.17
N PRO A 65 19.19 3.64 -7.35
CA PRO A 65 20.26 3.95 -8.29
C PRO A 65 20.25 5.45 -8.62
N ALA A 66 21.42 6.05 -8.79
CA ALA A 66 21.50 7.43 -9.26
C ALA A 66 20.84 7.51 -10.65
N GLN A 67 19.66 8.12 -10.71
CA GLN A 67 18.89 8.21 -11.95
C GLN A 67 19.58 9.17 -12.91
N GLN A 68 19.75 8.75 -14.16
CA GLN A 68 20.17 9.65 -15.22
C GLN A 68 19.05 10.65 -15.48
N LYS A 69 19.38 11.95 -15.49
CA LYS A 69 18.40 13.04 -15.69
C LYS A 69 18.37 13.50 -17.14
N GLN A 70 17.20 13.93 -17.58
CA GLN A 70 17.00 14.68 -18.83
C GLN A 70 17.39 16.16 -18.62
N SER A 71 17.41 16.96 -19.69
CA SER A 71 17.71 18.39 -19.63
C SER A 71 16.71 19.21 -18.79
N ASP A 72 15.50 18.68 -18.59
CA ASP A 72 14.42 19.29 -17.77
C ASP A 72 14.38 18.76 -16.32
N GLY A 73 15.41 18.02 -15.90
CA GLY A 73 15.53 17.45 -14.54
C GLY A 73 14.81 16.13 -14.33
N LYS A 74 14.02 15.67 -15.29
CA LYS A 74 13.27 14.41 -15.17
C LYS A 74 14.20 13.20 -15.29
N PRO A 75 13.88 12.07 -14.61
CA PRO A 75 14.61 10.83 -14.79
C PRO A 75 14.51 10.32 -16.24
N LYS A 76 15.53 9.58 -16.68
CA LYS A 76 15.53 8.88 -17.97
C LYS A 76 15.10 7.43 -17.80
N GLY A 77 14.46 6.89 -18.83
CA GLY A 77 13.97 5.51 -18.85
C GLY A 77 12.58 5.39 -18.26
N LYS A 78 12.10 4.15 -18.13
CA LYS A 78 10.80 3.85 -17.57
C LYS A 78 10.83 3.95 -16.05
N VAL A 79 10.23 5.01 -15.51
CA VAL A 79 10.21 5.29 -14.08
C VAL A 79 8.78 5.54 -13.60
N VAL A 80 8.40 4.93 -12.50
CA VAL A 80 7.11 5.14 -11.86
C VAL A 80 7.27 5.58 -10.41
N TYR A 81 6.50 6.61 -10.04
CA TYR A 81 6.31 7.06 -8.67
C TYR A 81 4.90 6.66 -8.21
N LEU A 82 4.82 5.77 -7.23
CA LEU A 82 3.55 5.49 -6.55
C LEU A 82 3.32 6.57 -5.50
N THR A 83 2.14 7.19 -5.53
CA THR A 83 1.81 8.26 -4.59
C THR A 83 0.45 8.02 -3.93
N PHE A 84 0.36 8.32 -2.63
CA PHE A 84 -0.84 8.11 -1.82
C PHE A 84 -1.23 9.39 -1.10
N ASP A 85 -2.45 9.85 -1.31
CA ASP A 85 -3.01 11.05 -0.71
C ASP A 85 -3.92 10.71 0.50
N ASP A 86 -4.32 11.71 1.26
CA ASP A 86 -5.26 11.69 2.38
C ASP A 86 -4.78 10.98 3.66
N GLY A 87 -3.57 10.42 3.70
CA GLY A 87 -3.01 9.83 4.91
C GLY A 87 -2.65 10.88 6.00
N PRO A 88 -2.14 10.46 7.17
CA PRO A 88 -2.13 9.09 7.63
C PRO A 88 -3.51 8.58 8.03
N SER A 89 -3.73 7.29 7.91
CA SER A 89 -4.98 6.62 8.24
C SER A 89 -4.73 5.33 9.06
N SER A 90 -5.80 4.64 9.42
CA SER A 90 -5.70 3.31 10.02
C SER A 90 -5.10 2.26 9.08
N LEU A 91 -4.98 2.57 7.79
CA LEU A 91 -4.44 1.69 6.77
C LEU A 91 -2.96 1.95 6.47
N THR A 92 -2.39 3.08 6.90
CA THR A 92 -1.00 3.46 6.59
C THR A 92 -0.01 2.32 6.85
N GLY A 93 -0.11 1.65 8.02
CA GLY A 93 0.75 0.52 8.35
C GLY A 93 0.65 -0.64 7.35
N GLN A 94 -0.55 -0.95 6.87
CA GLN A 94 -0.78 -2.02 5.90
C GLN A 94 -0.24 -1.65 4.50
N PHE A 95 -0.34 -0.37 4.09
CA PHE A 95 0.31 0.10 2.87
C PHE A 95 1.83 -0.06 2.95
N LEU A 96 2.44 0.30 4.09
CA LEU A 96 3.87 0.13 4.32
C LEU A 96 4.28 -1.35 4.29
N ASP A 97 3.47 -2.26 4.87
CA ASP A 97 3.72 -3.70 4.85
C ASP A 97 3.76 -4.24 3.41
N VAL A 98 2.78 -3.87 2.57
CA VAL A 98 2.76 -4.27 1.16
C VAL A 98 3.97 -3.70 0.41
N LEU A 99 4.25 -2.40 0.56
CA LEU A 99 5.40 -1.77 -0.10
C LEU A 99 6.73 -2.41 0.31
N GLN A 100 6.86 -2.79 1.58
CA GLN A 100 8.03 -3.51 2.09
C GLN A 100 8.14 -4.91 1.49
N GLU A 101 7.03 -5.68 1.42
CA GLU A 101 6.99 -7.01 0.81
C GLU A 101 7.47 -7.00 -0.64
N TYR A 102 7.06 -5.99 -1.39
CA TYR A 102 7.46 -5.84 -2.80
C TYR A 102 8.79 -5.10 -3.00
N ASN A 103 9.44 -4.66 -1.92
CA ASN A 103 10.65 -3.82 -1.93
C ASN A 103 10.49 -2.55 -2.79
N VAL A 104 9.37 -1.86 -2.65
CA VAL A 104 9.03 -0.64 -3.37
C VAL A 104 8.92 0.52 -2.39
N LYS A 105 9.38 1.71 -2.79
CA LYS A 105 9.18 2.94 -2.03
C LYS A 105 8.16 3.84 -2.72
N ALA A 106 7.49 4.66 -1.93
CA ALA A 106 6.40 5.52 -2.38
C ALA A 106 6.49 6.92 -1.77
N THR A 107 5.68 7.84 -2.29
CA THR A 107 5.51 9.18 -1.74
C THR A 107 4.09 9.30 -1.15
N PHE A 108 4.01 9.71 0.11
CA PHE A 108 2.76 9.94 0.82
C PHE A 108 2.51 11.43 0.98
N PHE A 109 1.34 11.91 0.55
CA PHE A 109 0.89 13.28 0.78
C PHE A 109 -0.13 13.29 1.91
N MET A 110 0.32 13.65 3.10
CA MET A 110 -0.47 13.49 4.32
C MET A 110 -1.24 14.75 4.67
N GLN A 111 -2.48 14.58 5.12
CA GLN A 111 -3.35 15.64 5.59
C GLN A 111 -3.02 16.03 7.03
N GLY A 112 -2.86 17.31 7.32
CA GLY A 112 -2.42 17.78 8.63
C GLY A 112 -3.39 17.48 9.77
N SER A 113 -4.71 17.51 9.52
CA SER A 113 -5.70 17.10 10.53
C SER A 113 -5.52 15.64 10.96
N ASN A 114 -5.13 14.75 10.04
CA ASN A 114 -4.87 13.35 10.33
C ASN A 114 -3.55 13.16 11.09
N LEU A 115 -2.52 13.96 10.76
CA LEU A 115 -1.24 13.98 11.47
C LEU A 115 -1.37 14.37 12.95
N LYS A 116 -2.41 15.14 13.32
CA LYS A 116 -2.71 15.48 14.73
C LYS A 116 -3.19 14.28 15.54
N ASN A 117 -3.64 13.19 14.89
CA ASN A 117 -3.97 11.95 15.59
C ASN A 117 -2.68 11.20 15.98
N THR A 118 -2.35 11.23 17.26
CA THR A 118 -1.14 10.60 17.79
C THR A 118 -1.08 9.09 17.53
N GLY A 119 -2.23 8.41 17.40
CA GLY A 119 -2.29 6.98 17.08
C GLY A 119 -1.78 6.62 15.68
N TYR A 120 -1.61 7.60 14.79
CA TYR A 120 -1.07 7.37 13.45
C TYR A 120 0.41 7.77 13.30
N GLN A 121 0.97 8.54 14.24
CA GLN A 121 2.28 9.15 14.10
C GLN A 121 3.43 8.14 14.03
N ASP A 122 3.30 6.99 14.67
CA ASP A 122 4.32 5.94 14.59
C ASP A 122 4.43 5.36 13.18
N ASN A 123 3.30 5.23 12.43
CA ASN A 123 3.35 4.84 11.03
C ASN A 123 3.93 5.93 10.12
N VAL A 124 3.77 7.22 10.47
CA VAL A 124 4.42 8.32 9.76
C VAL A 124 5.94 8.29 9.92
N LYS A 125 6.42 8.04 11.15
CA LYS A 125 7.86 7.83 11.41
C LYS A 125 8.38 6.61 10.66
N ARG A 126 7.66 5.49 10.75
CA ARG A 126 7.98 4.26 10.04
C ARG A 126 8.11 4.47 8.53
N ALA A 127 7.19 5.23 7.92
CA ALA A 127 7.26 5.54 6.49
C ALA A 127 8.60 6.18 6.11
N VAL A 128 9.05 7.17 6.88
CA VAL A 128 10.33 7.84 6.65
C VAL A 128 11.53 6.92 6.91
N GLU A 129 11.50 6.16 8.02
CA GLU A 129 12.56 5.22 8.40
C GLU A 129 12.74 4.10 7.35
N GLU A 130 11.66 3.67 6.71
CA GLU A 130 11.69 2.70 5.61
C GLU A 130 12.08 3.32 4.26
N GLY A 131 12.32 4.63 4.18
CA GLY A 131 12.80 5.32 2.98
C GLY A 131 11.71 5.80 2.04
N HIS A 132 10.47 5.88 2.49
CA HIS A 132 9.40 6.58 1.78
C HIS A 132 9.54 8.10 1.97
N TYR A 133 8.96 8.87 1.05
CA TYR A 133 8.87 10.32 1.22
C TYR A 133 7.50 10.69 1.79
N VAL A 134 7.48 11.62 2.76
CA VAL A 134 6.25 12.16 3.33
C VAL A 134 6.17 13.65 3.05
N GLY A 135 5.21 14.07 2.23
CA GLY A 135 4.89 15.44 1.88
C GLY A 135 3.52 15.87 2.43
N ALA A 136 3.13 17.11 2.15
CA ALA A 136 1.90 17.69 2.68
C ALA A 136 0.73 17.69 1.70
N HIS A 137 -0.49 17.49 2.24
CA HIS A 137 -1.76 17.53 1.51
C HIS A 137 -2.77 18.48 2.17
N SER A 138 -2.32 19.67 2.56
CA SER A 138 -3.04 20.68 3.37
C SER A 138 -3.41 20.21 4.79
N MET A 139 -3.89 21.13 5.58
CA MET A 139 -4.42 20.84 6.92
C MET A 139 -5.82 20.25 6.87
N THR A 140 -6.69 20.78 6.02
CA THR A 140 -8.14 20.54 6.11
C THR A 140 -8.75 19.87 4.89
N HIS A 141 -8.07 19.86 3.74
CA HIS A 141 -8.61 19.41 2.45
C HIS A 141 -9.91 20.16 2.06
N ASP A 142 -10.09 21.38 2.56
CA ASP A 142 -11.28 22.20 2.32
C ASP A 142 -11.01 23.20 1.19
N ALA A 143 -11.65 23.02 0.02
CA ALA A 143 -11.44 23.84 -1.16
C ALA A 143 -11.73 25.33 -0.91
N ILE A 144 -12.79 25.65 -0.15
CA ILE A 144 -13.16 27.04 0.16
C ILE A 144 -12.08 27.70 1.00
N LYS A 145 -11.59 27.02 2.05
CA LYS A 145 -10.50 27.53 2.87
C LYS A 145 -9.23 27.74 2.07
N LEU A 146 -8.85 26.72 1.29
CA LEU A 146 -7.59 26.73 0.57
C LEU A 146 -7.55 27.81 -0.52
N TYR A 147 -8.59 27.88 -1.34
CA TYR A 147 -8.55 28.65 -2.57
C TYR A 147 -9.33 29.97 -2.46
N ASP A 148 -10.58 29.96 -1.98
CA ASP A 148 -11.38 31.18 -1.86
C ASP A 148 -10.89 32.05 -0.70
N ASN A 149 -10.59 31.45 0.45
CA ASN A 149 -10.08 32.15 1.62
C ASN A 149 -8.54 32.29 1.64
N LYS A 150 -7.84 31.88 0.57
CA LYS A 150 -6.39 32.03 0.35
C LYS A 150 -5.53 31.41 1.47
N GLN A 151 -5.98 30.30 2.08
CA GLN A 151 -5.24 29.61 3.14
C GLN A 151 -4.33 28.50 2.61
N PHE A 152 -4.12 28.37 1.30
CA PHE A 152 -3.31 27.30 0.72
C PHE A 152 -1.90 27.27 1.31
N VAL A 153 -1.13 28.34 1.18
CA VAL A 153 0.26 28.39 1.66
C VAL A 153 0.35 28.24 3.18
N PRO A 154 -0.46 28.94 4.02
CA PRO A 154 -0.49 28.71 5.45
C PRO A 154 -0.76 27.26 5.84
N GLU A 155 -1.76 26.59 5.24
CA GLU A 155 -2.09 25.21 5.56
C GLU A 155 -0.99 24.22 5.13
N MET A 156 -0.36 24.44 3.96
CA MET A 156 0.76 23.60 3.55
C MET A 156 1.95 23.72 4.50
N LEU A 157 2.31 24.94 4.88
CA LEU A 157 3.43 25.17 5.82
C LEU A 157 3.14 24.58 7.20
N GLU A 158 1.91 24.72 7.71
CA GLU A 158 1.52 24.08 8.99
C GLU A 158 1.66 22.55 8.90
N THR A 159 1.20 21.94 7.80
CA THR A 159 1.29 20.51 7.59
C THR A 159 2.75 20.04 7.48
N LEU A 160 3.58 20.73 6.69
CA LEU A 160 5.02 20.43 6.59
C LEU A 160 5.72 20.56 7.95
N HIS A 161 5.33 21.55 8.77
CA HIS A 161 5.85 21.70 10.13
C HIS A 161 5.46 20.52 11.04
N LEU A 162 4.21 20.03 10.96
CA LEU A 162 3.78 18.85 11.69
C LEU A 162 4.59 17.61 11.27
N ILE A 163 4.80 17.40 9.96
CA ILE A 163 5.62 16.29 9.46
C ILE A 163 7.03 16.39 10.03
N ARG A 164 7.65 17.59 9.99
CA ARG A 164 8.98 17.80 10.58
C ARG A 164 9.03 17.46 12.07
N ASN A 165 8.04 17.87 12.83
CA ASN A 165 7.99 17.59 14.27
C ASN A 165 7.85 16.11 14.59
N ILE A 166 7.13 15.37 13.74
CA ILE A 166 6.90 13.93 13.91
C ILE A 166 8.13 13.13 13.48
N THR A 167 8.73 13.47 12.35
CA THR A 167 9.72 12.63 11.65
C THR A 167 11.16 13.10 11.77
N GLY A 168 11.37 14.38 12.13
CA GLY A 168 12.70 15.02 12.09
C GLY A 168 13.19 15.39 10.69
N THR A 169 12.43 15.07 9.62
CA THR A 169 12.77 15.46 8.23
C THR A 169 12.35 16.90 7.93
N ASN A 170 12.76 17.45 6.79
CA ASN A 170 12.39 18.80 6.37
C ASN A 170 11.85 18.80 4.93
N PRO A 171 10.68 18.17 4.70
CA PRO A 171 10.12 18.05 3.35
C PRO A 171 9.66 19.39 2.81
N LYS A 172 9.68 19.52 1.48
CA LYS A 172 9.20 20.70 0.74
C LYS A 172 8.06 20.37 -0.21
N LEU A 173 7.90 19.10 -0.57
CA LEU A 173 6.90 18.70 -1.54
C LEU A 173 5.50 18.70 -0.95
N THR A 174 4.57 19.24 -1.73
CA THR A 174 3.15 19.24 -1.40
C THR A 174 2.32 18.84 -2.63
N ARG A 175 1.16 18.29 -2.39
CA ARG A 175 0.14 18.10 -3.43
C ARG A 175 -1.09 18.90 -3.07
N PRO A 176 -1.55 19.79 -3.98
CA PRO A 176 -2.80 20.53 -3.77
C PRO A 176 -3.99 19.59 -3.76
N PRO A 177 -4.90 19.65 -2.77
CA PRO A 177 -6.21 19.02 -2.88
C PRO A 177 -6.88 19.38 -4.21
N TYR A 178 -7.42 18.36 -4.89
CA TYR A 178 -8.05 18.49 -6.22
C TYR A 178 -7.08 18.85 -7.37
N GLY A 179 -5.77 18.84 -7.12
CA GLY A 179 -4.73 19.24 -8.08
C GLY A 179 -4.49 20.76 -8.12
N SER A 180 -3.42 21.15 -8.81
CA SER A 180 -3.03 22.57 -8.91
C SER A 180 -3.97 23.39 -9.82
N ALA A 181 -4.74 22.74 -10.70
CA ALA A 181 -5.74 23.41 -11.54
C ALA A 181 -7.16 22.98 -11.12
N PRO A 182 -8.11 23.93 -10.95
CA PRO A 182 -7.97 25.39 -11.12
C PRO A 182 -7.47 26.12 -9.88
N GLY A 183 -7.25 25.47 -8.73
CA GLY A 183 -7.04 26.12 -7.44
C GLY A 183 -5.86 27.11 -7.39
N LEU A 184 -4.77 26.82 -8.10
CA LEU A 184 -3.58 27.66 -8.16
C LEU A 184 -3.47 28.50 -9.46
N LYS A 185 -4.58 28.81 -10.12
CA LYS A 185 -4.59 29.60 -11.36
C LYS A 185 -4.07 31.03 -11.20
N GLU A 186 -4.29 31.64 -10.05
CA GLU A 186 -3.86 32.98 -9.74
C GLU A 186 -2.33 33.06 -9.61
N GLU A 187 -1.67 33.98 -10.30
CA GLU A 187 -0.22 34.14 -10.23
C GLU A 187 0.24 34.45 -8.81
N GLN A 188 -0.47 35.32 -8.12
CA GLN A 188 -0.15 35.75 -6.75
C GLN A 188 -0.02 34.55 -5.77
N ILE A 189 -0.86 33.52 -5.89
CA ILE A 189 -0.72 32.33 -5.02
C ILE A 189 0.52 31.53 -5.41
N ARG A 190 0.86 31.44 -6.70
CA ARG A 190 2.08 30.75 -7.15
C ARG A 190 3.35 31.50 -6.72
N ASP A 191 3.33 32.84 -6.70
CA ASP A 191 4.42 33.65 -6.14
C ASP A 191 4.63 33.31 -4.66
N GLN A 192 3.55 33.32 -3.86
CA GLN A 192 3.62 32.94 -2.45
C GLN A 192 4.17 31.53 -2.22
N ILE A 193 3.79 30.56 -3.07
CA ILE A 193 4.30 29.17 -3.01
C ILE A 193 5.80 29.16 -3.28
N ALA A 194 6.25 29.85 -4.33
CA ALA A 194 7.65 29.92 -4.70
C ALA A 194 8.49 30.62 -3.62
N ASP A 195 8.01 31.75 -3.08
CA ASP A 195 8.66 32.51 -1.99
C ASP A 195 8.78 31.69 -0.70
N ALA A 196 7.78 30.82 -0.42
CA ALA A 196 7.80 29.89 0.71
C ALA A 196 8.73 28.69 0.49
N GLY A 197 9.29 28.52 -0.72
CA GLY A 197 10.14 27.38 -1.06
C GLY A 197 9.41 26.04 -1.13
N ILE A 198 8.08 26.06 -1.25
CA ILE A 198 7.23 24.90 -1.40
C ILE A 198 7.34 24.37 -2.83
N LYS A 199 7.33 23.03 -2.99
CA LYS A 199 7.30 22.33 -4.27
C LYS A 199 5.94 21.66 -4.48
N ILE A 200 5.48 21.66 -5.73
CA ILE A 200 4.17 21.14 -6.11
C ILE A 200 4.34 19.93 -7.03
N TRP A 201 3.62 18.85 -6.70
CA TRP A 201 3.40 17.75 -7.62
C TRP A 201 1.92 17.46 -7.77
N ASP A 202 1.46 17.45 -9.02
CA ASP A 202 0.24 16.81 -9.45
C ASP A 202 0.52 15.33 -9.78
N TRP A 203 -0.02 14.79 -10.85
CA TRP A 203 0.11 13.40 -11.29
C TRP A 203 0.07 13.29 -12.81
N THR A 204 0.47 12.16 -13.35
CA THR A 204 0.27 11.80 -14.77
C THR A 204 -0.92 10.85 -14.93
N ILE A 205 -1.16 10.00 -13.91
CA ILE A 205 -2.24 9.00 -13.90
C ILE A 205 -3.15 9.24 -12.69
N ASP A 206 -4.46 9.40 -12.93
CA ASP A 206 -5.49 9.31 -11.89
C ASP A 206 -6.05 7.89 -11.88
N SER A 207 -5.82 7.14 -10.82
CA SER A 207 -6.35 5.78 -10.66
C SER A 207 -7.86 5.74 -10.49
N TYR A 208 -8.48 6.89 -10.14
CA TYR A 208 -9.88 7.03 -9.76
C TYR A 208 -10.31 6.15 -8.58
N ASP A 209 -9.39 5.71 -7.73
CA ASP A 209 -9.67 4.86 -6.59
C ASP A 209 -10.64 5.50 -5.59
N TRP A 210 -10.64 6.83 -5.48
CA TRP A 210 -11.52 7.61 -4.62
C TRP A 210 -13.02 7.40 -4.91
N LYS A 211 -13.40 6.97 -6.11
CA LYS A 211 -14.79 6.71 -6.50
C LYS A 211 -15.10 5.24 -6.82
N LEU A 212 -14.12 4.34 -6.73
CA LEU A 212 -14.22 2.95 -7.18
C LEU A 212 -14.26 1.93 -6.03
N LYS A 213 -14.87 2.30 -4.88
CA LYS A 213 -14.97 1.44 -3.71
C LYS A 213 -15.54 0.05 -4.02
N ASP A 214 -16.56 -0.02 -4.85
CA ASP A 214 -17.27 -1.26 -5.16
C ASP A 214 -16.73 -1.99 -6.42
N ASN A 215 -15.69 -1.44 -7.05
CA ASN A 215 -15.05 -2.04 -8.23
C ASN A 215 -13.53 -1.82 -8.23
N PRO A 216 -12.79 -2.49 -7.31
CA PRO A 216 -11.33 -2.32 -7.21
C PRO A 216 -10.57 -2.68 -8.49
N ASN A 217 -11.04 -3.68 -9.26
CA ASN A 217 -10.37 -4.09 -10.49
C ASN A 217 -10.33 -2.96 -11.53
N LYS A 218 -11.33 -2.06 -11.53
CA LYS A 218 -11.34 -0.91 -12.45
C LYS A 218 -10.22 0.10 -12.13
N ILE A 219 -9.72 0.14 -10.88
CA ILE A 219 -8.55 0.93 -10.50
C ILE A 219 -7.33 0.45 -11.30
N VAL A 220 -7.11 -0.86 -11.32
CA VAL A 220 -5.99 -1.47 -12.07
C VAL A 220 -6.12 -1.21 -13.57
N GLU A 221 -7.33 -1.38 -14.12
CA GLU A 221 -7.59 -1.08 -15.54
C GLU A 221 -7.28 0.38 -15.87
N ASN A 222 -7.74 1.34 -15.04
CA ASN A 222 -7.45 2.76 -15.23
C ASN A 222 -5.95 3.07 -15.21
N VAL A 223 -5.21 2.47 -14.28
CA VAL A 223 -3.75 2.62 -14.23
C VAL A 223 -3.12 2.05 -15.50
N LYS A 224 -3.51 0.84 -15.92
CA LYS A 224 -2.98 0.17 -17.13
C LYS A 224 -3.27 0.98 -18.39
N GLU A 225 -4.50 1.49 -18.55
CA GLU A 225 -4.95 2.25 -19.70
C GLU A 225 -4.24 3.61 -19.84
N GLN A 226 -3.96 4.28 -18.72
CA GLN A 226 -3.31 5.59 -18.69
C GLN A 226 -1.79 5.53 -18.71
N THR A 227 -1.17 4.36 -18.45
CA THR A 227 0.28 4.20 -18.50
C THR A 227 0.76 4.20 -19.95
N THR A 228 1.16 5.36 -20.44
CA THR A 228 1.56 5.59 -21.84
C THR A 228 2.94 6.22 -22.00
N GLU A 229 3.50 6.79 -20.91
CA GLU A 229 4.76 7.53 -20.93
C GLU A 229 5.86 6.77 -20.18
N ASP A 230 7.10 7.10 -20.45
CA ASP A 230 8.23 6.51 -19.72
C ASP A 230 8.32 7.00 -18.25
N LEU A 231 7.75 8.16 -17.95
CA LEU A 231 7.69 8.71 -16.60
C LEU A 231 6.25 8.84 -16.12
N GLU A 232 5.91 8.06 -15.09
CA GLU A 232 4.58 8.07 -14.52
C GLU A 232 4.58 8.43 -13.03
N VAL A 233 3.61 9.26 -12.64
CA VAL A 233 3.29 9.58 -11.25
C VAL A 233 1.84 9.23 -11.02
N VAL A 234 1.60 8.17 -10.25
CA VAL A 234 0.28 7.57 -10.06
C VAL A 234 -0.37 8.15 -8.81
N LEU A 235 -1.51 8.83 -8.99
CA LEU A 235 -2.37 9.29 -7.91
C LEU A 235 -3.22 8.13 -7.39
N MET A 236 -3.08 7.83 -6.13
CA MET A 236 -3.90 6.92 -5.33
C MET A 236 -4.16 7.53 -3.96
N HIS A 237 -5.00 6.89 -3.17
CA HIS A 237 -5.32 7.32 -1.80
C HIS A 237 -5.20 6.14 -0.83
N GLU A 238 -5.04 6.42 0.46
CA GLU A 238 -5.05 5.39 1.50
C GLU A 238 -6.48 4.86 1.73
N LYS A 239 -6.99 4.06 0.77
CA LYS A 239 -8.35 3.47 0.79
C LYS A 239 -8.27 1.94 0.79
N PRO A 240 -9.27 1.22 1.36
CA PRO A 240 -9.29 -0.25 1.36
C PRO A 240 -9.22 -0.86 -0.04
N GLN A 241 -9.95 -0.31 -1.01
CA GLN A 241 -9.94 -0.78 -2.39
C GLN A 241 -8.59 -0.60 -3.07
N THR A 242 -7.86 0.46 -2.76
CA THR A 242 -6.50 0.70 -3.25
C THR A 242 -5.52 -0.30 -2.66
N LEU A 243 -5.59 -0.52 -1.34
CA LEU A 243 -4.77 -1.51 -0.65
C LEU A 243 -4.97 -2.92 -1.23
N GLN A 244 -6.22 -3.28 -1.54
CA GLN A 244 -6.55 -4.59 -2.13
C GLN A 244 -5.86 -4.84 -3.46
N VAL A 245 -5.72 -3.82 -4.31
CA VAL A 245 -5.18 -3.96 -5.68
C VAL A 245 -3.75 -3.46 -5.83
N LEU A 246 -3.16 -2.91 -4.79
CA LEU A 246 -1.79 -2.39 -4.82
C LEU A 246 -0.76 -3.45 -5.28
N PRO A 247 -0.82 -4.72 -4.83
CA PRO A 247 0.05 -5.77 -5.35
C PRO A 247 -0.01 -5.92 -6.88
N GLU A 248 -1.22 -5.92 -7.46
CA GLU A 248 -1.38 -6.07 -8.91
C GLU A 248 -0.83 -4.86 -9.68
N ILE A 249 -1.01 -3.64 -9.16
CA ILE A 249 -0.43 -2.44 -9.75
C ILE A 249 1.11 -2.51 -9.73
N ILE A 250 1.70 -2.96 -8.63
CA ILE A 250 3.16 -3.11 -8.52
C ILE A 250 3.67 -4.14 -9.52
N GLU A 251 3.04 -5.32 -9.59
CA GLU A 251 3.45 -6.36 -10.54
C GLU A 251 3.32 -5.90 -11.99
N PHE A 252 2.25 -5.18 -12.35
CA PHE A 252 2.08 -4.60 -13.67
C PHE A 252 3.26 -3.71 -14.07
N TYR A 253 3.72 -2.79 -13.20
CA TYR A 253 4.86 -1.92 -13.51
C TYR A 253 6.18 -2.68 -13.59
N LYS A 254 6.38 -3.71 -12.74
CA LYS A 254 7.55 -4.61 -12.84
C LYS A 254 7.58 -5.33 -14.19
N GLU A 255 6.46 -5.92 -14.61
CA GLU A 255 6.32 -6.62 -15.90
C GLU A 255 6.57 -5.68 -17.10
N LYS A 256 6.18 -4.42 -16.98
CA LYS A 256 6.44 -3.39 -18.00
C LYS A 256 7.86 -2.84 -17.99
N GLY A 257 8.69 -3.26 -17.02
CA GLY A 257 10.08 -2.84 -16.89
C GLY A 257 10.27 -1.42 -16.37
N TYR A 258 9.32 -0.92 -15.54
CA TYR A 258 9.49 0.36 -14.86
C TYR A 258 10.35 0.19 -13.59
N GLU A 259 11.23 1.16 -13.36
CA GLU A 259 11.90 1.35 -12.08
C GLU A 259 10.98 2.13 -11.13
N PHE A 260 10.84 1.62 -9.90
CA PHE A 260 10.11 2.34 -8.86
C PHE A 260 11.01 3.38 -8.22
N ALA A 261 10.58 4.62 -8.25
CA ALA A 261 11.30 5.73 -7.64
C ALA A 261 10.50 6.35 -6.49
N VAL A 262 11.22 6.97 -5.57
CA VAL A 262 10.67 7.80 -4.51
C VAL A 262 11.15 9.23 -4.73
N TYR A 263 10.28 10.21 -4.46
CA TYR A 263 10.64 11.61 -4.56
C TYR A 263 11.77 12.00 -3.60
N ARG A 264 12.60 12.94 -4.05
CA ARG A 264 13.64 13.59 -3.25
C ARG A 264 13.66 15.08 -3.57
N ASP A 265 13.80 15.93 -2.56
CA ASP A 265 13.77 17.39 -2.73
C ASP A 265 14.88 17.91 -3.68
N GLU A 266 16.06 17.30 -3.62
CA GLU A 266 17.21 17.62 -4.50
C GLU A 266 17.05 17.13 -5.93
N GLU A 267 16.08 16.26 -6.18
CA GLU A 267 15.75 15.70 -7.49
C GLU A 267 14.43 16.21 -8.04
N HIS A 268 13.92 17.29 -7.45
CA HIS A 268 12.65 17.86 -7.89
C HIS A 268 12.65 18.16 -9.40
N PHE A 269 11.56 17.79 -10.06
CA PHE A 269 11.23 18.18 -11.43
C PHE A 269 9.80 18.70 -11.48
N ARG A 270 9.54 19.58 -12.46
CA ARG A 270 8.22 20.19 -12.61
C ARG A 270 7.16 19.15 -12.99
N LEU A 271 6.13 19.06 -12.15
CA LEU A 271 4.92 18.29 -12.42
C LEU A 271 3.71 19.01 -11.81
N ASN A 272 3.26 20.09 -12.47
CA ASN A 272 2.06 20.80 -12.06
C ASN A 272 1.22 21.20 -13.27
N PHE A 273 -0.11 21.16 -13.13
CA PHE A 273 -1.06 21.47 -14.21
C PHE A 273 -1.03 22.96 -14.62
N GLN A 274 -0.47 23.83 -13.78
CA GLN A 274 -0.25 25.24 -14.09
C GLN A 274 0.94 25.44 -15.04
N LYS A 275 1.78 24.43 -15.24
CA LYS A 275 3.02 24.48 -16.04
C LYS A 275 4.00 25.54 -15.57
N ASP A 276 3.93 25.93 -14.29
CA ASP A 276 4.82 26.93 -13.68
C ASP A 276 6.14 26.24 -13.27
N ASN A 277 7.27 26.76 -13.75
CA ASN A 277 8.60 26.19 -13.51
C ASN A 277 9.16 26.46 -12.11
N ARG A 278 8.53 27.33 -11.35
CA ARG A 278 8.97 27.72 -10.00
C ARG A 278 8.47 26.75 -8.93
N LEU A 279 7.37 25.98 -9.24
CA LEU A 279 6.65 25.12 -8.33
C LEU A 279 7.13 23.68 -8.34
#